data_9a03f846c15a071f12a8aa39ca90ebc2
#
_entry.id   9a03f846c15a071f12a8aa39ca90ebc2
#
_cell.length_a   1.000
_cell.length_b   1.000
_cell.length_c   1.000
_cell.angle_alpha   90.00
_cell.angle_beta   90.00
_cell.angle_gamma   90.00
#
_symmetry.space_group_name_H-M   'P 1'
#
loop_
_entity.id
_entity.type
_entity.pdbx_description
1 polymer ?
#
loop_
_entity_poly.entity_id
_entity_poly.type
_entity_poly.pdbx_seq_one_letter_code
_entity_poly.pdbx_strand_id
1 'polypeptide(L)'
;SRIPDYPNKIFLDENIDIKNIKKGEIYNYWESTQNNIRKKNKAKFLKTHNSLKPINNIPFTKSKNTLGVVHIVRDPRNVITSIKNHFGFSDYEIALKYMQTEGAYMEGEDNARYAIVDSWKTHFISWMKNQSLKRISIRYEDLVNAPEKEFSKVVEFVDALLNIKVGLNEDK
;
A
#
# COMPACT_ATOMS: atom_id res chain seq x y z
N SER A 1 -7.53 13.08 -10.52
CA SER A 1 -7.97 12.83 -9.13
C SER A 1 -6.91 11.99 -8.42
N ARG A 2 -6.60 12.33 -7.17
CA ARG A 2 -5.61 11.60 -6.36
C ARG A 2 -6.14 10.21 -5.99
N ILE A 3 -5.30 9.17 -6.13
CA ILE A 3 -5.63 7.83 -5.66
C ILE A 3 -5.80 7.89 -4.13
N PRO A 4 -6.95 7.47 -3.58
CA PRO A 4 -7.20 7.57 -2.15
C PRO A 4 -6.34 6.59 -1.34
N ASP A 5 -5.88 7.05 -0.18
CA ASP A 5 -5.19 6.19 0.79
C ASP A 5 -6.20 5.22 1.43
N TYR A 6 -5.83 3.94 1.50
CA TYR A 6 -6.59 2.92 2.21
C TYR A 6 -5.92 2.67 3.58
N PRO A 7 -6.66 2.58 4.67
CA PRO A 7 -8.13 2.42 4.77
C PRO A 7 -8.95 3.71 4.87
N ASN A 8 -8.36 4.87 5.05
CA ASN A 8 -9.00 6.10 5.52
C ASN A 8 -10.32 6.49 4.86
N LYS A 9 -10.31 6.66 3.54
CA LYS A 9 -11.47 7.21 2.83
C LYS A 9 -12.64 6.23 2.78
N ILE A 10 -12.34 4.94 2.90
CA ILE A 10 -13.32 3.88 2.80
C ILE A 10 -14.06 3.66 4.10
N PHE A 11 -13.41 3.87 5.24
CA PHE A 11 -14.09 3.84 6.53
C PHE A 11 -15.12 4.96 6.64
N LEU A 12 -14.82 6.15 6.12
CA LEU A 12 -15.77 7.27 6.07
C LEU A 12 -17.01 6.94 5.22
N ASP A 13 -16.80 6.27 4.08
CA ASP A 13 -17.89 5.83 3.20
C ASP A 13 -18.81 4.77 3.86
N GLU A 14 -18.32 4.06 4.88
CA GLU A 14 -19.04 2.97 5.57
C GLU A 14 -19.62 3.41 6.92
N ASN A 15 -19.63 4.69 7.24
CA ASN A 15 -20.07 5.25 8.52
C ASN A 15 -19.37 4.66 9.76
N ILE A 16 -18.15 4.14 9.58
CA ILE A 16 -17.32 3.67 10.68
C ILE A 16 -16.65 4.90 11.28
N ASP A 17 -16.96 5.20 12.52
CA ASP A 17 -16.28 6.28 13.25
C ASP A 17 -14.86 5.84 13.64
N ILE A 18 -13.92 6.22 12.79
CA ILE A 18 -12.50 5.87 12.93
C ILE A 18 -11.92 6.43 14.23
N LYS A 19 -12.47 7.54 14.74
CA LYS A 19 -12.00 8.16 15.99
C LYS A 19 -12.25 7.26 17.20
N ASN A 20 -13.24 6.38 17.11
CA ASN A 20 -13.58 5.43 18.16
C ASN A 20 -12.86 4.08 18.01
N ILE A 21 -12.12 3.84 16.91
CA ILE A 21 -11.30 2.65 16.76
C ILE A 21 -10.04 2.82 17.61
N LYS A 22 -9.82 1.90 18.53
CA LYS A 22 -8.57 1.91 19.32
C LYS A 22 -7.37 1.71 18.39
N LYS A 23 -6.31 2.47 18.66
CA LYS A 23 -5.03 2.32 17.97
C LYS A 23 -4.63 0.84 18.01
N GLY A 24 -4.27 0.30 16.87
CA GLY A 24 -3.88 -1.11 16.75
C GLY A 24 -5.03 -2.11 16.57
N GLU A 25 -6.29 -1.68 16.50
CA GLU A 25 -7.43 -2.57 16.22
C GLU A 25 -8.01 -2.39 14.82
N ILE A 26 -7.45 -1.50 14.01
CA ILE A 26 -7.92 -1.20 12.66
C ILE A 26 -7.94 -2.42 11.73
N TYR A 27 -7.05 -3.39 11.98
CA TYR A 27 -6.99 -4.63 11.20
C TYR A 27 -8.28 -5.46 11.29
N ASN A 28 -9.07 -5.31 12.36
CA ASN A 28 -10.35 -6.01 12.51
C ASN A 28 -11.38 -5.58 11.44
N TYR A 29 -11.20 -4.42 10.85
CA TYR A 29 -12.12 -3.84 9.85
C TYR A 29 -11.63 -4.01 8.40
N TRP A 30 -10.42 -4.52 8.17
CA TRP A 30 -9.86 -4.64 6.82
C TRP A 30 -10.74 -5.49 5.91
N GLU A 31 -11.17 -6.66 6.36
CA GLU A 31 -11.95 -7.57 5.53
C GLU A 31 -13.36 -7.04 5.25
N SER A 32 -14.04 -6.49 6.25
CA SER A 32 -15.41 -5.96 6.10
C SER A 32 -15.46 -4.78 5.13
N THR A 33 -14.52 -3.82 5.27
CA THR A 33 -14.45 -2.65 4.40
C THR A 33 -14.11 -3.02 2.96
N GLN A 34 -13.20 -3.97 2.74
CA GLN A 34 -12.87 -4.46 1.40
C GLN A 34 -14.03 -5.25 0.77
N ASN A 35 -14.76 -6.02 1.54
CA ASN A 35 -15.97 -6.70 1.06
C ASN A 35 -17.03 -5.69 0.59
N ASN A 36 -17.17 -4.57 1.28
CA ASN A 36 -18.13 -3.52 0.91
C ASN A 36 -17.71 -2.79 -0.37
N ILE A 37 -16.40 -2.55 -0.57
CA ILE A 37 -15.89 -2.04 -1.85
C ILE A 37 -16.26 -2.99 -2.98
N ARG A 38 -16.04 -4.28 -2.79
CA ARG A 38 -16.30 -5.30 -3.80
C ARG A 38 -17.79 -5.37 -4.20
N LYS A 39 -18.71 -5.19 -3.26
CA LYS A 39 -20.16 -5.17 -3.53
C LYS A 39 -20.59 -4.08 -4.52
N LYS A 40 -19.79 -3.02 -4.67
CA LYS A 40 -20.06 -1.93 -5.62
C LYS A 40 -19.75 -2.29 -7.09
N ASN A 41 -19.29 -3.50 -7.37
CA ASN A 41 -19.01 -4.06 -8.71
C ASN A 41 -18.15 -3.15 -9.64
N LYS A 42 -17.30 -2.30 -9.06
CA LYS A 42 -16.37 -1.43 -9.78
C LYS A 42 -14.97 -1.60 -9.22
N ALA A 43 -13.99 -1.80 -10.08
CA ALA A 43 -12.59 -1.78 -9.67
C ALA A 43 -12.25 -0.39 -9.09
N LYS A 44 -11.55 -0.38 -7.95
CA LYS A 44 -11.04 0.84 -7.33
C LYS A 44 -9.54 0.74 -7.15
N PHE A 45 -8.83 1.78 -7.48
CA PHE A 45 -7.42 1.94 -7.15
C PHE A 45 -7.30 2.54 -5.77
N LEU A 46 -6.50 1.91 -4.93
CA LEU A 46 -6.26 2.32 -3.56
C LEU A 46 -4.76 2.31 -3.30
N LYS A 47 -4.27 3.29 -2.57
CA LYS A 47 -2.89 3.34 -2.10
C LYS A 47 -2.83 2.84 -0.66
N THR A 48 -1.82 2.07 -0.31
CA THR A 48 -1.58 1.65 1.07
C THR A 48 -0.10 1.70 1.42
N HIS A 49 0.18 1.89 2.70
CA HIS A 49 1.50 1.75 3.31
C HIS A 49 1.59 0.52 4.22
N ASN A 50 0.54 -0.29 4.28
CA ASN A 50 0.55 -1.49 5.13
C ASN A 50 1.49 -2.56 4.59
N SER A 51 2.19 -3.24 5.48
CA SER A 51 2.78 -4.54 5.16
C SER A 51 1.67 -5.58 4.94
N LEU A 52 2.00 -6.67 4.27
CA LEU A 52 1.06 -7.79 4.06
C LEU A 52 1.17 -8.85 5.18
N LYS A 53 2.03 -8.62 6.17
CA LYS A 53 2.17 -9.50 7.33
C LYS A 53 0.83 -9.56 8.09
N PRO A 54 0.28 -10.76 8.35
CA PRO A 54 -0.95 -10.88 9.12
C PRO A 54 -0.78 -10.35 10.56
N ILE A 55 -1.81 -9.71 11.09
CA ILE A 55 -1.90 -9.30 12.48
C ILE A 55 -2.98 -10.17 13.13
N ASN A 56 -2.64 -10.88 14.19
CA ASN A 56 -3.54 -11.83 14.84
C ASN A 56 -4.22 -12.79 13.82
N ASN A 57 -3.45 -13.29 12.86
CA ASN A 57 -3.91 -14.13 11.75
C ASN A 57 -4.89 -13.45 10.77
N ILE A 58 -5.09 -12.14 10.87
CA ILE A 58 -5.90 -11.36 9.94
C ILE A 58 -4.97 -10.75 8.90
N PRO A 59 -4.98 -11.21 7.63
CA PRO A 59 -4.18 -10.61 6.58
C PRO A 59 -4.77 -9.26 6.16
N PHE A 60 -3.89 -8.33 5.74
CA PHE A 60 -4.31 -7.01 5.25
C PHE A 60 -5.33 -7.11 4.11
N THR A 61 -5.11 -8.02 3.16
CA THR A 61 -6.03 -8.29 2.06
C THR A 61 -5.94 -9.75 1.59
N LYS A 62 -6.94 -10.18 0.83
CA LYS A 62 -7.04 -11.52 0.22
C LYS A 62 -7.35 -11.40 -1.26
N SER A 63 -7.03 -12.45 -2.04
CA SER A 63 -7.31 -12.50 -3.49
C SER A 63 -8.79 -12.32 -3.84
N LYS A 64 -9.72 -12.70 -2.97
CA LYS A 64 -11.16 -12.43 -3.16
C LYS A 64 -11.51 -10.94 -3.20
N ASN A 65 -10.69 -10.07 -2.59
CA ASN A 65 -10.96 -8.63 -2.46
C ASN A 65 -9.99 -7.76 -3.27
N THR A 66 -8.89 -8.34 -3.75
CA THR A 66 -7.84 -7.61 -4.47
C THR A 66 -7.55 -8.30 -5.79
N LEU A 67 -7.83 -7.63 -6.89
CA LEU A 67 -7.58 -8.12 -8.24
C LEU A 67 -6.09 -8.24 -8.52
N GLY A 68 -5.32 -7.26 -8.07
CA GLY A 68 -3.89 -7.22 -8.24
C GLY A 68 -3.23 -6.10 -7.45
N VAL A 69 -1.91 -6.13 -7.39
CA VAL A 69 -1.09 -5.19 -6.61
C VAL A 69 0.02 -4.63 -7.49
N VAL A 70 0.15 -3.32 -7.51
CA VAL A 70 1.33 -2.64 -8.02
C VAL A 70 2.23 -2.34 -6.81
N HIS A 71 3.32 -3.07 -6.70
CA HIS A 71 4.26 -2.95 -5.59
C HIS A 71 5.47 -2.13 -6.03
N ILE A 72 5.61 -0.93 -5.50
CA ILE A 72 6.75 -0.04 -5.78
C ILE A 72 7.80 -0.23 -4.69
N VAL A 73 8.99 -0.63 -5.07
CA VAL A 73 10.13 -0.88 -4.17
C VAL A 73 11.21 0.14 -4.44
N ARG A 74 11.76 0.71 -3.37
CA ARG A 74 12.87 1.65 -3.44
C ARG A 74 14.09 1.09 -2.70
N ASP A 75 15.29 1.41 -3.17
CA ASP A 75 16.54 1.04 -2.50
C ASP A 75 16.51 1.49 -1.02
N PRO A 76 16.73 0.58 -0.05
CA PRO A 76 16.65 0.91 1.37
C PRO A 76 17.63 2.00 1.79
N ARG A 77 18.78 2.13 1.09
CA ARG A 77 19.75 3.20 1.33
C ARG A 77 19.20 4.58 0.99
N ASN A 78 18.26 4.66 0.04
CA ASN A 78 17.55 5.89 -0.29
C ASN A 78 16.29 6.08 0.57
N VAL A 79 15.68 4.99 1.03
CA VAL A 79 14.50 5.03 1.91
C VAL A 79 14.85 5.64 3.25
N ILE A 80 16.02 5.35 3.82
CA ILE A 80 16.44 5.90 5.12
C ILE A 80 16.49 7.45 5.11
N THR A 81 17.00 8.05 4.02
CA THR A 81 17.00 9.51 3.86
C THR A 81 15.58 10.07 3.78
N SER A 82 14.71 9.37 3.07
CA SER A 82 13.30 9.75 2.94
C SER A 82 12.58 9.69 4.29
N ILE A 83 12.80 8.64 5.06
CA ILE A 83 12.25 8.47 6.41
C ILE A 83 12.74 9.56 7.35
N LYS A 84 14.07 9.81 7.38
CA LYS A 84 14.66 10.87 8.20
C LYS A 84 13.96 12.21 7.95
N ASN A 85 13.83 12.60 6.68
CA ASN A 85 13.22 13.87 6.31
C ASN A 85 11.72 13.91 6.58
N HIS A 86 11.00 12.82 6.31
CA HIS A 86 9.54 12.74 6.47
C HIS A 86 9.10 12.86 7.93
N PHE A 87 9.82 12.21 8.83
CA PHE A 87 9.51 12.22 10.26
C PHE A 87 10.26 13.31 11.05
N GLY A 88 11.14 14.07 10.38
CA GLY A 88 11.94 15.10 11.04
C GLY A 88 12.96 14.53 12.04
N PHE A 89 13.45 13.32 11.81
CA PHE A 89 14.45 12.73 12.71
C PHE A 89 15.78 13.50 12.66
N SER A 90 16.42 13.67 13.81
CA SER A 90 17.67 14.42 13.94
C SER A 90 18.83 13.80 13.18
N ASP A 91 18.88 12.48 13.14
CA ASP A 91 20.00 11.74 12.55
C ASP A 91 19.56 10.46 11.84
N TYR A 92 20.53 9.83 11.17
CA TYR A 92 20.29 8.59 10.42
C TYR A 92 20.17 7.35 11.31
N GLU A 93 20.71 7.37 12.53
CA GLU A 93 20.61 6.22 13.44
C GLU A 93 19.16 6.01 13.89
N ILE A 94 18.45 7.11 14.21
CA ILE A 94 17.02 7.05 14.56
C ILE A 94 16.21 6.57 13.35
N ALA A 95 16.49 7.06 12.15
CA ALA A 95 15.82 6.63 10.94
C ALA A 95 16.08 5.14 10.64
N LEU A 96 17.32 4.67 10.82
CA LEU A 96 17.69 3.27 10.66
C LEU A 96 16.99 2.38 11.67
N LYS A 97 16.97 2.79 12.93
CA LYS A 97 16.24 2.08 13.99
C LYS A 97 14.75 1.95 13.66
N TYR A 98 14.13 3.03 13.18
CA TYR A 98 12.74 2.99 12.72
C TYR A 98 12.54 1.98 11.58
N MET A 99 13.43 2.01 10.56
CA MET A 99 13.38 1.05 9.44
C MET A 99 13.55 -0.41 9.85
N GLN A 100 14.23 -0.67 10.95
CA GLN A 100 14.48 -2.02 11.47
C GLN A 100 13.43 -2.48 12.49
N THR A 101 12.56 -1.57 12.94
CA THR A 101 11.59 -1.88 13.98
C THR A 101 10.47 -2.74 13.44
N GLU A 102 10.33 -3.96 13.98
CA GLU A 102 9.18 -4.83 13.70
C GLU A 102 7.92 -4.20 14.30
N GLY A 103 6.82 -4.26 13.55
CA GLY A 103 5.56 -3.64 13.96
C GLY A 103 5.58 -2.10 13.90
N ALA A 104 6.58 -1.48 13.25
CA ALA A 104 6.57 -0.04 13.04
C ALA A 104 5.29 0.40 12.30
N TYR A 105 4.78 1.56 12.69
CA TYR A 105 3.55 2.10 12.14
C TYR A 105 3.69 3.58 11.77
N MET A 106 2.83 4.04 10.88
CA MET A 106 2.66 5.44 10.52
C MET A 106 1.35 5.95 11.09
N GLU A 107 1.42 7.03 11.88
CA GLU A 107 0.26 7.80 12.31
C GLU A 107 0.05 8.99 11.35
N GLY A 108 -1.21 9.28 11.02
CA GLY A 108 -1.59 10.52 10.35
C GLY A 108 -2.12 11.55 11.35
N GLU A 109 -2.47 12.73 10.87
CA GLU A 109 -3.02 13.82 11.70
C GLU A 109 -4.35 13.44 12.36
N ASP A 110 -5.11 12.57 11.74
CA ASP A 110 -6.28 11.92 12.31
C ASP A 110 -5.99 10.43 12.51
N ASN A 111 -6.49 9.83 13.57
CA ASN A 111 -6.31 8.40 13.89
C ASN A 111 -6.66 7.45 12.74
N ALA A 112 -7.25 7.97 11.68
CA ALA A 112 -7.65 7.30 10.47
C ALA A 112 -6.48 6.82 9.58
N ARG A 113 -5.29 7.33 9.76
CA ARG A 113 -4.12 7.03 8.92
C ARG A 113 -3.15 6.07 9.59
N TYR A 114 -3.68 5.11 10.30
CA TYR A 114 -2.84 4.08 10.88
C TYR A 114 -2.49 3.04 9.82
N ALA A 115 -1.23 2.99 9.45
CA ALA A 115 -0.69 1.95 8.59
C ALA A 115 0.42 1.21 9.33
N ILE A 116 0.34 -0.11 9.38
CA ILE A 116 1.40 -0.95 9.94
C ILE A 116 2.40 -1.22 8.83
N VAL A 117 3.48 -0.44 8.85
CA VAL A 117 4.52 -0.53 7.83
C VAL A 117 5.51 -1.65 8.11
N ASP A 118 5.65 -2.04 9.37
CA ASP A 118 6.62 -3.04 9.83
C ASP A 118 8.08 -2.62 9.57
N SER A 119 9.06 -3.47 9.84
CA SER A 119 10.43 -3.21 9.37
C SER A 119 10.46 -3.22 7.84
N TRP A 120 11.37 -2.46 7.23
CA TRP A 120 11.53 -2.45 5.76
C TRP A 120 11.71 -3.87 5.20
N LYS A 121 12.49 -4.70 5.87
CA LYS A 121 12.72 -6.10 5.48
C LYS A 121 11.43 -6.91 5.52
N THR A 122 10.69 -6.82 6.61
CA THR A 122 9.43 -7.57 6.78
C THR A 122 8.36 -7.07 5.82
N HIS A 123 8.25 -5.76 5.64
CA HIS A 123 7.38 -5.17 4.62
C HIS A 123 7.67 -5.75 3.24
N PHE A 124 8.90 -5.62 2.78
CA PHE A 124 9.33 -6.11 1.46
C PHE A 124 9.05 -7.61 1.30
N ILE A 125 9.47 -8.44 2.26
CA ILE A 125 9.29 -9.89 2.20
C ILE A 125 7.80 -10.26 2.20
N SER A 126 6.98 -9.59 3.01
CA SER A 126 5.54 -9.88 3.11
C SER A 126 4.82 -9.74 1.76
N TRP A 127 5.17 -8.71 1.00
CA TRP A 127 4.65 -8.51 -0.34
C TRP A 127 5.29 -9.46 -1.37
N MET A 128 6.61 -9.64 -1.32
CA MET A 128 7.35 -10.43 -2.33
C MET A 128 7.09 -11.93 -2.24
N LYS A 129 6.93 -12.49 -1.05
CA LYS A 129 6.69 -13.93 -0.88
C LYS A 129 5.23 -14.34 -1.02
N ASN A 130 4.29 -13.38 -1.05
CA ASN A 130 2.88 -13.72 -1.22
C ASN A 130 2.61 -14.19 -2.65
N GLN A 131 2.12 -15.42 -2.78
CA GLN A 131 1.76 -16.05 -4.06
C GLN A 131 0.26 -16.03 -4.35
N SER A 132 -0.57 -15.63 -3.38
CA SER A 132 -2.03 -15.62 -3.56
C SER A 132 -2.56 -14.38 -4.27
N LEU A 133 -1.76 -13.32 -4.37
CA LEU A 133 -2.11 -12.07 -5.04
C LEU A 133 -1.35 -11.92 -6.35
N LYS A 134 -2.06 -11.62 -7.42
CA LYS A 134 -1.42 -11.16 -8.67
C LYS A 134 -0.66 -9.86 -8.38
N ARG A 135 0.58 -9.76 -8.83
CA ARG A 135 1.43 -8.62 -8.51
C ARG A 135 2.38 -8.29 -9.66
N ILE A 136 2.56 -7.00 -9.89
CA ILE A 136 3.71 -6.44 -10.59
C ILE A 136 4.59 -5.69 -9.57
N SER A 137 5.90 -5.87 -9.62
CA SER A 137 6.85 -5.14 -8.78
C SER A 137 7.70 -4.24 -9.65
N ILE A 138 7.77 -2.96 -9.29
CA ILE A 138 8.51 -1.92 -10.01
C ILE A 138 9.52 -1.31 -9.05
N ARG A 139 10.75 -1.13 -9.50
CA ARG A 139 11.74 -0.38 -8.76
C ARG A 139 11.48 1.12 -8.94
N TYR A 140 11.50 1.84 -7.85
CA TYR A 140 11.34 3.30 -7.88
C TYR A 140 12.38 3.98 -8.77
N GLU A 141 13.62 3.48 -8.72
CA GLU A 141 14.73 4.00 -9.51
C GLU A 141 14.47 3.83 -11.02
N ASP A 142 13.90 2.69 -11.44
CA ASP A 142 13.57 2.44 -12.83
C ASP A 142 12.41 3.34 -13.28
N LEU A 143 11.42 3.56 -12.40
CA LEU A 143 10.30 4.46 -12.66
C LEU A 143 10.75 5.92 -12.84
N VAL A 144 11.79 6.35 -12.11
CA VAL A 144 12.36 7.70 -12.26
C VAL A 144 13.17 7.82 -13.55
N ASN A 145 13.94 6.78 -13.91
CA ASN A 145 14.82 6.80 -15.07
C ASN A 145 14.09 6.57 -16.40
N ALA A 146 13.02 5.79 -16.40
CA ALA A 146 12.26 5.44 -17.60
C ALA A 146 10.75 5.36 -17.28
N PRO A 147 10.11 6.50 -16.93
CA PRO A 147 8.75 6.54 -16.42
C PRO A 147 7.72 5.96 -17.39
N GLU A 148 7.80 6.29 -18.67
CA GLU A 148 6.88 5.79 -19.69
C GLU A 148 6.93 4.26 -19.81
N LYS A 149 8.14 3.70 -19.90
CA LYS A 149 8.37 2.26 -20.00
C LYS A 149 7.83 1.51 -18.78
N GLU A 150 8.12 2.02 -17.59
CA GLU A 150 7.69 1.34 -16.35
C GLU A 150 6.18 1.51 -16.13
N PHE A 151 5.62 2.66 -16.51
CA PHE A 151 4.18 2.88 -16.42
C PHE A 151 3.41 2.03 -17.45
N SER A 152 3.93 1.82 -18.66
CA SER A 152 3.35 0.91 -19.65
C SER A 152 3.15 -0.49 -19.09
N LYS A 153 4.13 -1.01 -18.35
CA LYS A 153 4.01 -2.32 -17.70
C LYS A 153 2.86 -2.36 -16.68
N VAL A 154 2.63 -1.24 -15.96
CA VAL A 154 1.49 -1.14 -15.03
C VAL A 154 0.17 -1.17 -15.79
N VAL A 155 0.07 -0.43 -16.89
CA VAL A 155 -1.14 -0.42 -17.72
C VAL A 155 -1.43 -1.81 -18.27
N GLU A 156 -0.44 -2.48 -18.87
CA GLU A 156 -0.58 -3.85 -19.37
C GLU A 156 -1.03 -4.83 -18.27
N PHE A 157 -0.46 -4.71 -17.08
CA PHE A 157 -0.84 -5.53 -15.93
C PHE A 157 -2.30 -5.28 -15.53
N VAL A 158 -2.73 -4.02 -15.47
CA VAL A 158 -4.12 -3.65 -15.12
C VAL A 158 -5.09 -4.12 -16.21
N ASP A 159 -4.76 -3.95 -17.46
CA ASP A 159 -5.55 -4.42 -18.60
C ASP A 159 -5.78 -5.94 -18.54
N ALA A 160 -4.71 -6.67 -18.24
CA ALA A 160 -4.80 -8.12 -18.07
C ALA A 160 -5.66 -8.52 -16.86
N LEU A 161 -5.64 -7.74 -15.77
CA LEU A 161 -6.49 -7.97 -14.59
C LEU A 161 -7.97 -7.72 -14.85
N LEU A 162 -8.27 -6.68 -15.64
CA LEU A 162 -9.63 -6.24 -15.92
C LEU A 162 -10.21 -6.90 -17.18
N ASN A 163 -9.38 -7.67 -17.90
CA ASN A 163 -9.72 -8.25 -19.21
C ASN A 163 -10.20 -7.19 -20.21
N ILE A 164 -9.52 -6.05 -20.23
CA ILE A 164 -9.75 -4.93 -21.15
C ILE A 164 -8.44 -4.60 -21.89
N LYS A 165 -8.53 -3.88 -22.99
CA LYS A 165 -7.37 -3.26 -23.66
C LYS A 165 -7.57 -1.76 -23.63
N VAL A 166 -6.98 -1.10 -22.69
CA VAL A 166 -6.95 0.37 -22.59
C VAL A 166 -5.67 0.84 -23.22
N GLY A 167 -5.10 0.61 -24.19
CA GLY A 167 -3.81 1.11 -24.70
C GLY A 167 -3.44 2.49 -24.20
N LEU A 168 -2.19 2.75 -24.02
CA LEU A 168 -1.71 4.13 -23.80
C LEU A 168 -2.06 4.93 -25.07
N ASN A 169 -2.88 5.97 -24.94
CA ASN A 169 -3.00 6.96 -26.01
C ASN A 169 -1.65 7.67 -26.12
N GLU A 170 -0.89 7.36 -27.16
CA GLU A 170 0.40 8.02 -27.46
C GLU A 170 0.22 9.49 -27.92
N ASP A 171 -1.01 9.97 -28.03
CA ASP A 171 -1.36 11.26 -28.63
C ASP A 171 -1.77 12.35 -27.61
N LYS A 172 -1.13 12.41 -26.42
CA LYS A 172 -1.32 13.57 -25.55
C LYS A 172 -0.06 13.95 -24.80
#